data_233739e5706e43105424d3dc2bfad7f0
#
_entry.id   233739e5706e43105424d3dc2bfad7f0
#
_cell.length_a   1.000
_cell.length_b   1.000
_cell.length_c   1.000
_cell.angle_alpha   90.00
_cell.angle_beta   90.00
_cell.angle_gamma   90.00
#
_symmetry.space_group_name_H-M   'P 1'
#
loop_
_entity.id
_entity.type
_entity.pdbx_description
1 polymer ?
#
loop_
_entity_poly.entity_id
_entity_poly.type
_entity_poly.pdbx_seq_one_letter_code
_entity_poly.pdbx_strand_id
1 'polypeptide(L)'
;MKQISLEIGSGGRLMQEFIRDKIVRVFNNRYLKPLHDAAFLPEGLALTTDSYTVDPIFFPGGDIGSLCVNGTVNDLVVSGARPEFLSLALIIEEGIDMPDLEKILLSIKKAATRSGVKIVTGDTKVVPRGQADRIYINTAGVGRLISRPQPERINPGDKIIVTGPVGEHGLAIMLARNNFRMSSKVRSDCAPLTFLLPLWKKGALWMRDITRGGLATVLSELADRLKHPLLVEEEKIPLSRAIRGAVEILGIDPLYLACEGRALIVAGEKEAAQILKYLKKNPASRQAAIIGEVQDRIGRPGEALLRTRSGGLRLLEPLTSELLPRIC
;
A
#
# COMPACT_ATOMS: atom_id res chain seq x y z
N MET A 1 -16.49 -10.83 19.58
CA MET A 1 -17.17 -9.57 19.15
C MET A 1 -18.56 -9.92 18.65
N LYS A 2 -19.61 -9.22 19.11
CA LYS A 2 -21.00 -9.41 18.64
C LYS A 2 -21.35 -8.54 17.41
N GLN A 3 -20.57 -7.50 17.13
CA GLN A 3 -20.78 -6.56 16.01
C GLN A 3 -19.43 -6.20 15.36
N ILE A 4 -19.45 -5.81 14.09
CA ILE A 4 -18.28 -5.32 13.37
C ILE A 4 -17.98 -3.90 13.85
N SER A 5 -16.71 -3.63 14.20
CA SER A 5 -16.19 -2.28 14.52
C SER A 5 -15.33 -1.74 13.38
N LEU A 6 -15.13 -0.42 13.33
CA LEU A 6 -14.24 0.23 12.35
C LEU A 6 -12.80 -0.29 12.44
N GLU A 7 -12.36 -0.71 13.61
CA GLU A 7 -11.01 -1.25 13.84
C GLU A 7 -10.68 -2.48 12.98
N ILE A 8 -11.70 -3.28 12.60
CA ILE A 8 -11.53 -4.43 11.71
C ILE A 8 -11.13 -3.98 10.30
N GLY A 9 -11.44 -2.74 9.90
CA GLY A 9 -11.06 -2.15 8.61
C GLY A 9 -9.66 -1.52 8.56
N SER A 10 -8.94 -1.47 9.69
CA SER A 10 -7.75 -0.64 9.87
C SER A 10 -6.47 -1.10 9.15
N GLY A 11 -6.45 -2.30 8.59
CA GLY A 11 -5.22 -2.89 8.01
C GLY A 11 -4.27 -3.51 9.04
N GLY A 12 -4.61 -3.47 10.35
CA GLY A 12 -3.79 -4.00 11.42
C GLY A 12 -4.15 -5.45 11.83
N ARG A 13 -3.66 -5.86 13.02
CA ARG A 13 -3.80 -7.21 13.53
C ARG A 13 -5.25 -7.70 13.58
N LEU A 14 -6.19 -6.87 14.02
CA LEU A 14 -7.61 -7.25 14.11
C LEU A 14 -8.23 -7.59 12.75
N MET A 15 -7.86 -6.85 11.70
CA MET A 15 -8.29 -7.16 10.33
C MET A 15 -7.73 -8.50 9.87
N GLN A 16 -6.46 -8.78 10.11
CA GLN A 16 -5.81 -10.04 9.72
C GLN A 16 -6.45 -11.23 10.42
N GLU A 17 -6.69 -11.13 11.74
CA GLU A 17 -7.40 -12.15 12.51
C GLU A 17 -8.81 -12.37 11.97
N PHE A 18 -9.56 -11.29 11.69
CA PHE A 18 -10.89 -11.38 11.11
C PHE A 18 -10.89 -12.07 9.74
N ILE A 19 -9.97 -11.68 8.85
CA ILE A 19 -9.85 -12.30 7.51
C ILE A 19 -9.54 -13.78 7.65
N ARG A 20 -8.54 -14.14 8.47
CA ARG A 20 -8.12 -15.53 8.66
C ARG A 20 -9.24 -16.37 9.29
N ASP A 21 -9.83 -15.91 10.38
CA ASP A 21 -10.69 -16.72 11.23
C ASP A 21 -12.16 -16.73 10.76
N LYS A 22 -12.56 -15.73 9.97
CA LYS A 22 -13.93 -15.64 9.45
C LYS A 22 -13.99 -15.90 7.94
N ILE A 23 -13.17 -15.23 7.13
CA ILE A 23 -13.26 -15.30 5.66
C ILE A 23 -12.54 -16.55 5.14
N VAL A 24 -11.23 -16.67 5.42
CA VAL A 24 -10.43 -17.79 4.92
C VAL A 24 -10.95 -19.14 5.41
N ARG A 25 -11.42 -19.19 6.66
CA ARG A 25 -12.02 -20.40 7.24
C ARG A 25 -13.27 -20.86 6.50
N VAL A 26 -14.13 -19.92 6.06
CA VAL A 26 -15.38 -20.24 5.31
C VAL A 26 -15.08 -20.71 3.90
N PHE A 27 -14.25 -19.97 3.16
CA PHE A 27 -13.99 -20.25 1.75
C PHE A 27 -12.92 -21.33 1.55
N ASN A 28 -11.99 -21.48 2.45
CA ASN A 28 -10.99 -22.56 2.60
C ASN A 28 -10.43 -23.12 1.28
N ASN A 29 -9.92 -22.29 0.39
CA ASN A 29 -9.34 -22.74 -0.86
C ASN A 29 -7.86 -22.35 -0.98
N ARG A 30 -7.14 -23.04 -1.89
CA ARG A 30 -5.69 -22.90 -2.08
C ARG A 30 -5.24 -21.52 -2.58
N TYR A 31 -6.13 -20.75 -3.20
CA TYR A 31 -5.82 -19.46 -3.76
C TYR A 31 -5.89 -18.34 -2.70
N LEU A 32 -6.82 -18.50 -1.75
CA LEU A 32 -7.04 -17.51 -0.68
C LEU A 32 -6.09 -17.68 0.51
N LYS A 33 -5.73 -18.94 0.84
CA LYS A 33 -4.90 -19.25 2.02
C LYS A 33 -3.59 -18.47 2.15
N PRO A 34 -2.83 -18.17 1.06
CA PRO A 34 -1.56 -17.47 1.19
C PRO A 34 -1.67 -16.00 1.57
N LEU A 35 -2.85 -15.37 1.45
CA LEU A 35 -3.10 -13.95 1.75
C LEU A 35 -2.07 -13.00 1.10
N HIS A 36 -1.78 -13.24 -0.18
CA HIS A 36 -1.00 -12.32 -1.01
C HIS A 36 -1.86 -11.15 -1.46
N ASP A 37 -1.26 -10.05 -1.89
CA ASP A 37 -1.96 -8.89 -2.45
C ASP A 37 -2.74 -9.26 -3.73
N ALA A 38 -2.30 -10.29 -4.47
CA ALA A 38 -3.07 -10.89 -5.56
C ALA A 38 -3.08 -12.41 -5.48
N ALA A 39 -4.18 -13.03 -5.89
CA ALA A 39 -4.30 -14.47 -6.06
C ALA A 39 -3.64 -14.92 -7.36
N PHE A 40 -2.85 -16.00 -7.31
CA PHE A 40 -2.21 -16.58 -8.49
C PHE A 40 -3.08 -17.69 -9.07
N LEU A 41 -3.65 -17.44 -10.24
CA LEU A 41 -4.54 -18.34 -10.95
C LEU A 41 -3.77 -19.23 -11.95
N PRO A 42 -4.42 -20.25 -12.53
CA PRO A 42 -3.87 -21.02 -13.64
C PRO A 42 -3.48 -20.13 -14.83
N GLU A 43 -2.70 -20.67 -15.76
CA GLU A 43 -2.28 -20.01 -17.00
C GLU A 43 -1.46 -18.72 -16.80
N GLY A 44 -0.84 -18.57 -15.62
CA GLY A 44 0.00 -17.41 -15.33
C GLY A 44 -0.78 -16.11 -15.12
N LEU A 45 -2.01 -16.21 -14.65
CA LEU A 45 -2.82 -15.04 -14.29
C LEU A 45 -2.69 -14.69 -12.82
N ALA A 46 -2.85 -13.41 -12.53
CA ALA A 46 -3.01 -12.87 -11.17
C ALA A 46 -4.29 -12.04 -11.12
N LEU A 47 -5.02 -12.12 -10.00
CA LEU A 47 -6.27 -11.40 -9.75
C LEU A 47 -6.20 -10.73 -8.38
N THR A 48 -6.57 -9.48 -8.31
CA THR A 48 -6.82 -8.73 -7.07
C THR A 48 -8.13 -7.96 -7.13
N THR A 49 -8.60 -7.51 -5.97
CA THR A 49 -9.76 -6.60 -5.88
C THR A 49 -9.64 -5.71 -4.65
N ASP A 50 -10.01 -4.44 -4.83
CA ASP A 50 -10.01 -3.44 -3.79
C ASP A 50 -11.27 -2.57 -3.82
N SER A 51 -11.68 -2.10 -2.63
CA SER A 51 -12.78 -1.17 -2.46
C SER A 51 -12.29 0.14 -1.86
N TYR A 52 -12.67 1.24 -2.46
CA TYR A 52 -12.20 2.58 -2.13
C TYR A 52 -13.33 3.42 -1.55
N THR A 53 -13.07 3.96 -0.38
CA THR A 53 -14.04 4.72 0.42
C THR A 53 -13.43 6.01 0.97
N VAL A 54 -12.34 6.49 0.36
CA VAL A 54 -11.57 7.64 0.85
C VAL A 54 -12.44 8.88 1.06
N ASP A 55 -12.19 9.56 2.17
CA ASP A 55 -12.80 10.84 2.49
C ASP A 55 -11.70 11.85 2.91
N PRO A 56 -11.65 13.05 2.26
CA PRO A 56 -12.51 13.52 1.14
C PRO A 56 -12.20 12.80 -0.18
N ILE A 57 -13.20 12.74 -1.07
CA ILE A 57 -13.05 12.08 -2.41
C ILE A 57 -12.10 12.82 -3.35
N PHE A 58 -11.85 14.11 -3.12
CA PHE A 58 -10.80 14.91 -3.75
C PHE A 58 -9.82 15.38 -2.68
N PHE A 59 -8.54 15.14 -2.89
CA PHE A 59 -7.49 15.47 -1.93
C PHE A 59 -6.24 16.02 -2.62
N PRO A 60 -5.36 16.71 -1.91
CA PRO A 60 -4.11 17.18 -2.50
C PRO A 60 -3.27 16.03 -3.05
N GLY A 61 -3.07 15.98 -4.36
CA GLY A 61 -2.29 14.95 -5.03
C GLY A 61 -3.09 13.89 -5.78
N GLY A 62 -4.42 13.83 -5.57
CA GLY A 62 -5.28 12.84 -6.25
C GLY A 62 -6.75 12.99 -5.93
N ASP A 63 -7.49 11.95 -6.23
CA ASP A 63 -8.89 11.76 -5.95
C ASP A 63 -9.21 10.26 -5.90
N ILE A 64 -10.43 9.90 -5.49
CA ILE A 64 -10.87 8.50 -5.41
C ILE A 64 -10.73 7.77 -6.75
N GLY A 65 -10.86 8.48 -7.89
CA GLY A 65 -10.73 7.88 -9.23
C GLY A 65 -9.28 7.53 -9.58
N SER A 66 -8.30 8.37 -9.25
CA SER A 66 -6.88 8.03 -9.41
C SER A 66 -6.46 6.94 -8.43
N LEU A 67 -6.98 6.99 -7.21
CA LEU A 67 -6.67 6.05 -6.15
C LEU A 67 -7.12 4.63 -6.50
N CYS A 68 -8.37 4.45 -6.95
CA CYS A 68 -8.92 3.13 -7.24
C CYS A 68 -8.19 2.39 -8.37
N VAL A 69 -7.68 3.12 -9.36
CA VAL A 69 -6.87 2.50 -10.42
C VAL A 69 -5.48 2.16 -9.92
N ASN A 70 -4.82 3.13 -9.24
CA ASN A 70 -3.43 2.95 -8.82
C ASN A 70 -3.29 1.85 -7.77
N GLY A 71 -4.15 1.77 -6.76
CA GLY A 71 -4.07 0.74 -5.72
C GLY A 71 -4.20 -0.67 -6.31
N THR A 72 -5.25 -0.94 -7.08
CA THR A 72 -5.44 -2.26 -7.71
C THR A 72 -4.31 -2.62 -8.69
N VAL A 73 -3.78 -1.63 -9.43
CA VAL A 73 -2.59 -1.82 -10.28
C VAL A 73 -1.36 -2.15 -9.44
N ASN A 74 -1.18 -1.47 -8.31
CA ASN A 74 -0.02 -1.65 -7.44
C ASN A 74 0.01 -3.04 -6.81
N ASP A 75 -1.12 -3.57 -6.36
CA ASP A 75 -1.25 -4.95 -5.88
C ASP A 75 -0.74 -5.98 -6.89
N LEU A 76 -1.16 -5.84 -8.15
CA LEU A 76 -0.67 -6.72 -9.22
C LEU A 76 0.84 -6.58 -9.43
N VAL A 77 1.34 -5.35 -9.44
CA VAL A 77 2.77 -5.06 -9.64
C VAL A 77 3.62 -5.67 -8.53
N VAL A 78 3.24 -5.45 -7.26
CA VAL A 78 4.00 -5.96 -6.11
C VAL A 78 3.83 -7.48 -5.92
N SER A 79 2.80 -8.05 -6.52
CA SER A 79 2.62 -9.51 -6.63
C SER A 79 3.38 -10.14 -7.81
N GLY A 80 4.11 -9.35 -8.60
CA GLY A 80 4.90 -9.85 -9.72
C GLY A 80 4.13 -10.05 -11.02
N ALA A 81 2.97 -9.43 -11.17
CA ALA A 81 2.17 -9.47 -12.37
C ALA A 81 2.16 -8.14 -13.11
N ARG A 82 2.16 -8.19 -14.45
CA ARG A 82 1.89 -7.03 -15.30
C ARG A 82 0.38 -6.82 -15.35
N PRO A 83 -0.14 -5.70 -14.86
CA PRO A 83 -1.57 -5.37 -14.97
C PRO A 83 -2.01 -5.26 -16.45
N GLU A 84 -3.18 -5.78 -16.79
CA GLU A 84 -3.71 -5.74 -18.15
C GLU A 84 -5.12 -5.17 -18.18
N PHE A 85 -6.02 -5.63 -17.31
CA PHE A 85 -7.43 -5.31 -17.31
C PHE A 85 -7.95 -4.98 -15.91
N LEU A 86 -8.91 -4.05 -15.84
CA LEU A 86 -9.66 -3.74 -14.63
C LEU A 86 -11.16 -3.82 -14.90
N SER A 87 -11.91 -4.26 -13.89
CA SER A 87 -13.33 -3.93 -13.76
C SER A 87 -13.49 -2.61 -13.00
N LEU A 88 -14.65 -1.96 -13.13
CA LEU A 88 -14.98 -0.74 -12.41
C LEU A 88 -16.43 -0.83 -11.92
N ALA A 89 -16.64 -0.95 -10.63
CA ALA A 89 -17.97 -0.91 -10.03
C ALA A 89 -18.12 0.36 -9.19
N LEU A 90 -19.23 1.08 -9.37
CA LEU A 90 -19.55 2.34 -8.72
C LEU A 90 -20.80 2.17 -7.85
N ILE A 91 -20.73 2.60 -6.59
CA ILE A 91 -21.88 2.81 -5.73
C ILE A 91 -21.97 4.31 -5.48
N ILE A 92 -22.96 4.95 -6.06
CA ILE A 92 -23.13 6.39 -6.09
C ILE A 92 -24.30 6.77 -5.20
N GLU A 93 -24.09 7.72 -4.30
CA GLU A 93 -25.19 8.30 -3.51
C GLU A 93 -25.95 9.32 -4.35
N GLU A 94 -27.28 9.27 -4.25
CA GLU A 94 -28.16 10.28 -4.83
C GLU A 94 -27.77 11.69 -4.35
N GLY A 95 -27.58 12.61 -5.30
CA GLY A 95 -27.21 14.00 -5.02
C GLY A 95 -25.73 14.33 -5.18
N ILE A 96 -24.91 13.40 -5.68
CA ILE A 96 -23.56 13.77 -6.15
C ILE A 96 -23.69 14.68 -7.36
N ASP A 97 -22.89 15.76 -7.41
CA ASP A 97 -22.90 16.67 -8.55
C ASP A 97 -22.29 16.00 -9.79
N MET A 98 -22.97 16.15 -10.95
CA MET A 98 -22.51 15.55 -12.19
C MET A 98 -21.09 15.98 -12.59
N PRO A 99 -20.69 17.26 -12.46
CA PRO A 99 -19.30 17.69 -12.70
C PRO A 99 -18.25 16.97 -11.82
N ASP A 100 -18.58 16.66 -10.56
CA ASP A 100 -17.70 15.89 -9.68
C ASP A 100 -17.56 14.45 -10.17
N LEU A 101 -18.65 13.81 -10.57
CA LEU A 101 -18.62 12.46 -11.14
C LEU A 101 -17.81 12.43 -12.45
N GLU A 102 -18.03 13.37 -13.35
CA GLU A 102 -17.24 13.49 -14.59
C GLU A 102 -15.75 13.66 -14.34
N LYS A 103 -15.38 14.48 -13.35
CA LYS A 103 -13.99 14.66 -12.92
C LYS A 103 -13.38 13.38 -12.41
N ILE A 104 -14.11 12.59 -11.61
CA ILE A 104 -13.66 11.28 -11.13
C ILE A 104 -13.46 10.33 -12.32
N LEU A 105 -14.41 10.24 -13.24
CA LEU A 105 -14.32 9.36 -14.42
C LEU A 105 -13.13 9.73 -15.32
N LEU A 106 -12.87 11.02 -15.52
CA LEU A 106 -11.68 11.50 -16.24
C LEU A 106 -10.38 11.16 -15.54
N SER A 107 -10.38 11.23 -14.21
CA SER A 107 -9.22 10.82 -13.38
C SER A 107 -8.95 9.33 -13.50
N ILE A 108 -9.99 8.48 -13.42
CA ILE A 108 -9.90 7.03 -13.67
C ILE A 108 -9.28 6.77 -15.05
N LYS A 109 -9.81 7.39 -16.10
CA LYS A 109 -9.30 7.24 -17.47
C LYS A 109 -7.83 7.60 -17.57
N LYS A 110 -7.43 8.73 -16.97
CA LYS A 110 -6.04 9.21 -16.95
C LYS A 110 -5.11 8.24 -16.22
N ALA A 111 -5.53 7.74 -15.05
CA ALA A 111 -4.75 6.78 -14.27
C ALA A 111 -4.61 5.43 -15.00
N ALA A 112 -5.69 4.91 -15.60
CA ALA A 112 -5.67 3.69 -16.39
C ALA A 112 -4.73 3.80 -17.60
N THR A 113 -4.80 4.93 -18.34
CA THR A 113 -3.89 5.19 -19.46
C THR A 113 -2.43 5.22 -19.01
N ARG A 114 -2.14 5.91 -17.90
CA ARG A 114 -0.77 6.00 -17.34
C ARG A 114 -0.23 4.65 -16.88
N SER A 115 -1.09 3.80 -16.36
CA SER A 115 -0.75 2.45 -15.88
C SER A 115 -0.69 1.41 -17.00
N GLY A 116 -1.16 1.75 -18.21
CA GLY A 116 -1.22 0.86 -19.36
C GLY A 116 -2.31 -0.21 -19.25
N VAL A 117 -3.37 0.01 -18.42
CA VAL A 117 -4.48 -0.92 -18.22
C VAL A 117 -5.73 -0.45 -18.95
N LYS A 118 -6.65 -1.39 -19.24
CA LYS A 118 -7.96 -1.11 -19.83
C LYS A 118 -9.07 -1.47 -18.86
N ILE A 119 -10.04 -0.58 -18.67
CA ILE A 119 -11.30 -0.92 -18.02
C ILE A 119 -12.17 -1.63 -19.06
N VAL A 120 -12.57 -2.87 -18.76
CA VAL A 120 -13.21 -3.75 -19.73
C VAL A 120 -14.64 -4.15 -19.34
N THR A 121 -15.02 -3.96 -18.09
CA THR A 121 -16.36 -4.25 -17.58
C THR A 121 -16.61 -3.43 -16.32
N GLY A 122 -17.85 -3.38 -15.87
CA GLY A 122 -18.20 -2.68 -14.63
C GLY A 122 -19.65 -2.84 -14.25
N ASP A 123 -20.04 -2.23 -13.14
CA ASP A 123 -21.41 -2.10 -12.65
C ASP A 123 -21.63 -0.71 -12.06
N THR A 124 -22.88 -0.24 -12.03
CA THR A 124 -23.23 1.03 -11.42
C THR A 124 -24.53 0.87 -10.62
N LYS A 125 -24.48 1.27 -9.36
CA LYS A 125 -25.64 1.37 -8.48
C LYS A 125 -25.77 2.79 -7.98
N VAL A 126 -27.00 3.30 -7.94
CA VAL A 126 -27.35 4.53 -7.25
C VAL A 126 -28.16 4.16 -6.02
N VAL A 127 -27.74 4.68 -4.87
CA VAL A 127 -28.39 4.45 -3.58
C VAL A 127 -29.01 5.76 -3.05
N PRO A 128 -30.08 5.71 -2.23
CA PRO A 128 -30.67 6.89 -1.65
C PRO A 128 -29.69 7.68 -0.78
N ARG A 129 -29.95 8.99 -0.62
CA ARG A 129 -29.15 9.87 0.25
C ARG A 129 -29.03 9.33 1.67
N GLY A 130 -27.82 9.34 2.25
CA GLY A 130 -27.49 8.83 3.57
C GLY A 130 -27.21 7.32 3.61
N GLN A 131 -27.21 6.63 2.46
CA GLN A 131 -26.87 5.19 2.37
C GLN A 131 -25.48 4.91 1.79
N ALA A 132 -24.79 5.92 1.33
CA ALA A 132 -23.37 5.94 1.02
C ALA A 132 -22.82 7.30 1.45
N ASP A 133 -21.53 7.53 1.22
CA ASP A 133 -20.96 8.86 1.38
C ASP A 133 -20.41 9.31 0.03
N ARG A 134 -21.27 9.96 -0.74
CA ARG A 134 -21.03 10.46 -2.09
C ARG A 134 -20.80 9.33 -3.10
N ILE A 135 -19.67 8.63 -3.04
CA ILE A 135 -19.34 7.54 -3.96
C ILE A 135 -18.36 6.55 -3.32
N TYR A 136 -18.61 5.26 -3.53
CA TYR A 136 -17.67 4.18 -3.31
C TYR A 136 -17.31 3.52 -4.63
N ILE A 137 -16.06 3.10 -4.77
CA ILE A 137 -15.56 2.49 -5.99
C ILE A 137 -14.94 1.14 -5.64
N ASN A 138 -15.30 0.09 -6.36
CA ASN A 138 -14.57 -1.16 -6.33
C ASN A 138 -13.93 -1.41 -7.70
N THR A 139 -12.67 -1.87 -7.68
CA THR A 139 -11.96 -2.33 -8.87
C THR A 139 -11.46 -3.75 -8.63
N ALA A 140 -11.58 -4.61 -9.64
CA ALA A 140 -10.86 -5.86 -9.68
C ALA A 140 -9.89 -5.84 -10.85
N GLY A 141 -8.67 -6.32 -10.61
CA GLY A 141 -7.59 -6.27 -11.58
C GLY A 141 -7.13 -7.66 -12.00
N VAL A 142 -6.91 -7.83 -13.30
CA VAL A 142 -6.29 -9.04 -13.87
C VAL A 142 -4.95 -8.66 -14.50
N GLY A 143 -3.92 -9.43 -14.18
CA GLY A 143 -2.57 -9.25 -14.73
C GLY A 143 -1.92 -10.57 -15.13
N ARG A 144 -0.90 -10.48 -15.95
CA ARG A 144 -0.08 -11.62 -16.38
C ARG A 144 1.17 -11.72 -15.54
N LEU A 145 1.37 -12.87 -14.93
CA LEU A 145 2.50 -13.14 -14.03
C LEU A 145 3.83 -13.04 -14.79
N ILE A 146 4.76 -12.26 -14.26
CA ILE A 146 6.14 -12.14 -14.74
C ILE A 146 7.07 -13.00 -13.87
N SER A 147 6.85 -12.94 -12.55
CA SER A 147 7.59 -13.67 -11.53
C SER A 147 6.71 -13.85 -10.31
N ARG A 148 6.92 -14.89 -9.54
CA ARG A 148 6.27 -15.04 -8.24
C ARG A 148 7.16 -14.45 -7.15
N PRO A 149 6.59 -13.79 -6.12
CA PRO A 149 7.32 -13.51 -4.90
C PRO A 149 7.90 -14.81 -4.32
N GLN A 150 9.13 -14.74 -3.82
CA GLN A 150 9.87 -15.88 -3.28
C GLN A 150 10.35 -15.58 -1.84
N PRO A 151 9.43 -15.31 -0.89
CA PRO A 151 9.81 -14.98 0.48
C PRO A 151 10.59 -16.10 1.17
N GLU A 152 10.41 -17.35 0.74
CA GLU A 152 11.16 -18.52 1.22
C GLU A 152 12.65 -18.51 0.86
N ARG A 153 13.06 -17.64 -0.07
CA ARG A 153 14.48 -17.44 -0.45
C ARG A 153 15.15 -16.28 0.24
N ILE A 154 14.39 -15.54 1.05
CA ILE A 154 14.93 -14.42 1.82
C ILE A 154 15.73 -14.98 3.00
N ASN A 155 16.96 -14.51 3.15
CA ASN A 155 17.90 -14.95 4.16
C ASN A 155 18.48 -13.77 4.96
N PRO A 156 19.06 -14.03 6.14
CA PRO A 156 19.84 -13.02 6.85
C PRO A 156 20.91 -12.37 5.96
N GLY A 157 21.02 -11.05 6.01
CA GLY A 157 21.88 -10.23 5.17
C GLY A 157 21.17 -9.61 3.96
N ASP A 158 20.01 -10.12 3.53
CA ASP A 158 19.22 -9.52 2.47
C ASP A 158 18.74 -8.13 2.88
N LYS A 159 18.72 -7.21 1.91
CA LYS A 159 18.48 -5.78 2.15
C LYS A 159 17.02 -5.42 1.94
N ILE A 160 16.58 -4.48 2.77
CA ILE A 160 15.24 -3.92 2.77
C ILE A 160 15.31 -2.52 2.14
N ILE A 161 14.53 -2.29 1.08
CA ILE A 161 14.54 -1.05 0.29
C ILE A 161 13.14 -0.45 0.31
N VAL A 162 13.04 0.86 0.51
CA VAL A 162 11.81 1.63 0.24
C VAL A 162 11.99 2.45 -1.03
N THR A 163 10.92 2.60 -1.81
CA THR A 163 10.97 3.28 -3.11
C THR A 163 10.97 4.80 -3.03
N GLY A 164 10.74 5.37 -1.84
CA GLY A 164 10.73 6.82 -1.64
C GLY A 164 10.25 7.23 -0.25
N PRO A 165 9.95 8.54 -0.04
CA PRO A 165 9.46 9.05 1.23
C PRO A 165 8.16 8.37 1.65
N VAL A 166 7.99 8.11 2.96
CA VAL A 166 6.82 7.44 3.51
C VAL A 166 5.84 8.40 4.17
N GLY A 167 4.55 8.02 4.22
CA GLY A 167 3.50 8.69 4.96
C GLY A 167 2.83 9.88 4.25
N GLU A 168 3.18 10.16 2.98
CA GLU A 168 2.67 11.34 2.28
C GLU A 168 1.16 11.27 2.01
N HIS A 169 0.62 10.10 1.64
CA HIS A 169 -0.82 9.95 1.44
C HIS A 169 -1.59 10.13 2.73
N GLY A 170 -1.25 9.39 3.78
CA GLY A 170 -1.93 9.46 5.06
C GLY A 170 -1.99 10.87 5.62
N LEU A 171 -0.87 11.59 5.58
CA LEU A 171 -0.84 12.98 6.03
C LEU A 171 -1.67 13.92 5.14
N ALA A 172 -1.63 13.73 3.81
CA ALA A 172 -2.43 14.55 2.89
C ALA A 172 -3.94 14.42 3.16
N ILE A 173 -4.44 13.19 3.39
CA ILE A 173 -5.83 12.93 3.75
C ILE A 173 -6.17 13.53 5.11
N MET A 174 -5.31 13.32 6.13
CA MET A 174 -5.52 13.87 7.48
C MET A 174 -5.67 15.40 7.46
N LEU A 175 -4.79 16.08 6.77
CA LEU A 175 -4.82 17.54 6.67
C LEU A 175 -6.03 18.04 5.87
N ALA A 176 -6.42 17.33 4.80
CA ALA A 176 -7.59 17.69 4.01
C ALA A 176 -8.89 17.51 4.79
N ARG A 177 -9.02 16.44 5.59
CA ARG A 177 -10.23 16.13 6.37
C ARG A 177 -10.46 17.09 7.53
N ASN A 178 -9.39 17.42 8.24
CA ASN A 178 -9.51 18.19 9.49
C ASN A 178 -9.44 19.71 9.29
N ASN A 179 -9.41 20.21 8.06
CA ASN A 179 -9.31 21.65 7.75
C ASN A 179 -8.23 22.36 8.59
N PHE A 180 -7.14 21.67 8.90
CA PHE A 180 -6.03 22.32 9.57
C PHE A 180 -5.64 23.54 8.74
N ARG A 181 -5.73 24.74 9.31
CA ARG A 181 -5.30 26.00 8.68
C ARG A 181 -3.77 26.04 8.45
N MET A 182 -3.14 24.89 8.40
CA MET A 182 -1.76 24.74 8.00
C MET A 182 -1.68 24.81 6.47
N SER A 183 -1.04 25.84 5.98
CA SER A 183 -0.59 25.93 4.58
C SER A 183 0.43 24.84 4.30
N SER A 184 -0.02 23.57 4.23
CA SER A 184 0.89 22.47 3.99
C SER A 184 1.01 22.20 2.49
N LYS A 185 2.24 22.08 2.01
CA LYS A 185 2.56 21.63 0.65
C LYS A 185 2.50 20.10 0.52
N VAL A 186 1.97 19.39 1.53
CA VAL A 186 1.85 17.94 1.50
C VAL A 186 0.84 17.53 0.45
N ARG A 187 1.24 16.62 -0.40
CA ARG A 187 0.40 16.00 -1.42
C ARG A 187 0.52 14.50 -1.30
N SER A 188 -0.57 13.79 -1.56
CA SER A 188 -0.57 12.33 -1.68
C SER A 188 0.46 11.88 -2.72
N ASP A 189 1.14 10.80 -2.41
CA ASP A 189 2.05 10.09 -3.31
C ASP A 189 1.32 9.11 -4.24
N CYS A 190 -0.01 9.13 -4.29
CA CYS A 190 -0.84 8.25 -5.10
C CYS A 190 -0.36 8.20 -6.57
N ALA A 191 0.20 7.06 -6.95
CA ALA A 191 0.81 6.86 -8.26
C ALA A 191 0.97 5.37 -8.60
N PRO A 192 0.98 4.97 -9.89
CA PRO A 192 1.21 3.60 -10.29
C PRO A 192 2.68 3.18 -10.08
N LEU A 193 2.88 1.98 -9.58
CA LEU A 193 4.18 1.35 -9.35
C LEU A 193 4.68 0.51 -10.54
N THR A 194 4.10 0.67 -11.73
CA THR A 194 4.44 -0.14 -12.92
C THR A 194 5.92 -0.08 -13.29
N PHE A 195 6.64 0.96 -12.90
CA PHE A 195 8.09 1.07 -13.07
C PHE A 195 8.89 0.04 -12.26
N LEU A 196 8.27 -0.64 -11.28
CA LEU A 196 8.91 -1.70 -10.50
C LEU A 196 8.92 -3.06 -11.22
N LEU A 197 8.08 -3.28 -12.24
CA LEU A 197 7.98 -4.56 -12.95
C LEU A 197 9.33 -5.15 -13.41
N PRO A 198 10.30 -4.36 -13.95
CA PRO A 198 11.60 -4.90 -14.31
C PRO A 198 12.44 -5.44 -13.15
N LEU A 199 12.14 -5.04 -11.91
CA LEU A 199 12.90 -5.44 -10.72
C LEU A 199 12.71 -6.92 -10.39
N TRP A 200 11.58 -7.51 -10.73
CA TRP A 200 11.32 -8.94 -10.60
C TRP A 200 12.35 -9.80 -11.38
N LYS A 201 12.80 -9.29 -12.53
CA LYS A 201 13.86 -9.93 -13.33
C LYS A 201 15.28 -9.51 -12.90
N LYS A 202 15.39 -8.52 -11.99
CA LYS A 202 16.66 -8.00 -11.45
C LYS A 202 16.97 -8.51 -10.05
N GLY A 203 16.27 -9.54 -9.60
CA GLY A 203 16.54 -10.20 -8.32
C GLY A 203 15.77 -9.67 -7.13
N ALA A 204 14.68 -8.94 -7.31
CA ALA A 204 13.74 -8.70 -6.22
C ALA A 204 13.11 -10.03 -5.79
N LEU A 205 13.21 -10.36 -4.51
CA LEU A 205 12.67 -11.60 -3.94
C LEU A 205 11.22 -11.42 -3.49
N TRP A 206 10.90 -10.22 -3.00
CA TRP A 206 9.58 -9.88 -2.50
C TRP A 206 9.35 -8.38 -2.59
N MET A 207 8.11 -7.99 -2.84
CA MET A 207 7.65 -6.61 -2.80
C MET A 207 6.29 -6.54 -2.14
N ARG A 208 5.99 -5.39 -1.53
CA ARG A 208 4.68 -5.01 -1.01
C ARG A 208 4.51 -3.50 -1.10
N ASP A 209 3.33 -3.03 -1.45
CA ASP A 209 3.00 -1.61 -1.34
C ASP A 209 2.76 -1.23 0.13
N ILE A 210 3.02 0.04 0.44
CA ILE A 210 3.01 0.54 1.83
C ILE A 210 1.69 1.27 2.06
N THR A 211 0.57 0.54 2.04
CA THR A 211 -0.77 1.10 2.18
C THR A 211 -1.19 1.23 3.66
N ARG A 212 -2.38 0.76 4.03
CA ARG A 212 -2.90 0.87 5.40
C ARG A 212 -1.96 0.29 6.45
N GLY A 213 -1.80 1.04 7.56
CA GLY A 213 -0.86 0.68 8.60
C GLY A 213 0.59 1.08 8.32
N GLY A 214 0.87 1.62 7.12
CA GLY A 214 2.17 2.18 6.76
C GLY A 214 3.33 1.20 6.73
N LEU A 215 4.53 1.73 6.73
CA LEU A 215 5.77 0.95 6.69
C LEU A 215 5.91 0.02 7.90
N ALA A 216 5.49 0.44 9.09
CA ALA A 216 5.61 -0.36 10.31
C ALA A 216 4.82 -1.66 10.22
N THR A 217 3.58 -1.61 9.72
CA THR A 217 2.74 -2.80 9.55
C THR A 217 3.33 -3.74 8.50
N VAL A 218 3.76 -3.24 7.35
CA VAL A 218 4.36 -4.07 6.27
C VAL A 218 5.63 -4.76 6.76
N LEU A 219 6.48 -4.08 7.53
CA LEU A 219 7.69 -4.68 8.11
C LEU A 219 7.36 -5.77 9.13
N SER A 220 6.37 -5.53 10.00
CA SER A 220 5.93 -6.50 11.00
C SER A 220 5.34 -7.76 10.34
N GLU A 221 4.48 -7.60 9.33
CA GLU A 221 3.91 -8.72 8.55
C GLU A 221 5.00 -9.53 7.85
N LEU A 222 5.98 -8.87 7.27
CA LEU A 222 7.10 -9.53 6.62
C LEU A 222 7.93 -10.33 7.63
N ALA A 223 8.29 -9.74 8.78
CA ALA A 223 9.04 -10.43 9.83
C ALA A 223 8.32 -11.69 10.33
N ASP A 224 7.01 -11.58 10.60
CA ASP A 224 6.21 -12.74 11.02
C ASP A 224 6.18 -13.84 9.96
N ARG A 225 6.08 -13.47 8.69
CA ARG A 225 6.11 -14.41 7.57
C ARG A 225 7.45 -15.12 7.41
N LEU A 226 8.56 -14.39 7.53
CA LEU A 226 9.92 -14.93 7.33
C LEU A 226 10.40 -15.77 8.49
N LYS A 227 9.87 -15.55 9.71
CA LYS A 227 10.42 -16.09 10.95
C LYS A 227 11.88 -15.68 11.19
N HIS A 228 12.30 -14.57 10.58
CA HIS A 228 13.56 -13.89 10.83
C HIS A 228 13.29 -12.48 11.36
N PRO A 229 14.11 -11.97 12.27
CA PRO A 229 13.99 -10.57 12.67
C PRO A 229 14.41 -9.64 11.52
N LEU A 230 13.76 -8.49 11.45
CA LEU A 230 14.15 -7.40 10.57
C LEU A 230 14.74 -6.26 11.40
N LEU A 231 15.81 -5.65 10.93
CA LEU A 231 16.36 -4.43 11.53
C LEU A 231 16.37 -3.32 10.51
N VAL A 232 15.66 -2.24 10.81
CA VAL A 232 15.66 -1.01 10.01
C VAL A 232 16.25 0.14 10.80
N GLU A 233 16.88 1.07 10.10
CA GLU A 233 17.57 2.24 10.66
C GLU A 233 16.69 3.47 10.44
N GLU A 234 16.22 4.10 11.51
CA GLU A 234 15.33 5.26 11.44
C GLU A 234 15.91 6.39 10.58
N GLU A 235 17.20 6.65 10.69
CA GLU A 235 17.88 7.73 9.95
C GLU A 235 17.92 7.49 8.43
N LYS A 236 17.83 6.22 7.99
CA LYS A 236 17.85 5.82 6.58
C LYS A 236 16.48 5.87 5.94
N ILE A 237 15.40 5.96 6.73
CA ILE A 237 14.04 6.02 6.21
C ILE A 237 13.81 7.40 5.60
N PRO A 238 13.50 7.49 4.29
CA PRO A 238 13.28 8.77 3.66
C PRO A 238 11.96 9.40 4.11
N LEU A 239 12.04 10.63 4.61
CA LEU A 239 10.90 11.47 4.96
C LEU A 239 11.04 12.81 4.25
N SER A 240 9.97 13.30 3.62
CA SER A 240 9.98 14.64 3.05
C SER A 240 10.01 15.71 4.14
N ARG A 241 10.49 16.94 3.82
CA ARG A 241 10.49 18.04 4.79
C ARG A 241 9.11 18.34 5.34
N ALA A 242 8.09 18.21 4.49
CA ALA A 242 6.71 18.48 4.88
C ALA A 242 6.20 17.44 5.89
N ILE A 243 6.53 16.15 5.70
CA ILE A 243 6.24 15.08 6.66
C ILE A 243 6.94 15.36 7.99
N ARG A 244 8.25 15.62 7.99
CA ARG A 244 9.00 15.87 9.23
C ARG A 244 8.39 17.00 10.06
N GLY A 245 8.10 18.14 9.45
CA GLY A 245 7.50 19.26 10.16
C GLY A 245 6.08 18.99 10.67
N ALA A 246 5.27 18.28 9.91
CA ALA A 246 3.91 17.95 10.32
C ALA A 246 3.86 16.92 11.46
N VAL A 247 4.67 15.86 11.39
CA VAL A 247 4.69 14.83 12.44
C VAL A 247 5.21 15.36 13.77
N GLU A 248 6.18 16.30 13.76
CA GLU A 248 6.66 16.97 14.97
C GLU A 248 5.55 17.80 15.65
N ILE A 249 4.75 18.53 14.85
CA ILE A 249 3.64 19.36 15.37
C ILE A 249 2.47 18.51 15.86
N LEU A 250 2.14 17.43 15.12
CA LEU A 250 0.96 16.62 15.38
C LEU A 250 1.23 15.46 16.34
N GLY A 251 2.47 15.16 16.68
CA GLY A 251 2.85 14.03 17.53
C GLY A 251 2.55 12.66 16.92
N ILE A 252 2.58 12.55 15.58
CA ILE A 252 2.21 11.33 14.86
C ILE A 252 3.47 10.60 14.39
N ASP A 253 3.47 9.27 14.47
CA ASP A 253 4.54 8.46 13.89
C ASP A 253 4.33 8.27 12.38
N PRO A 254 5.24 8.79 11.52
CA PRO A 254 5.11 8.70 10.07
C PRO A 254 5.17 7.27 9.54
N LEU A 255 5.72 6.34 10.31
CA LEU A 255 5.86 4.94 9.90
C LEU A 255 4.52 4.20 9.83
N TYR A 256 3.47 4.73 10.48
CA TYR A 256 2.11 4.19 10.44
C TYR A 256 1.19 4.91 9.46
N LEU A 257 1.67 5.98 8.81
CA LEU A 257 0.90 6.69 7.79
C LEU A 257 0.97 5.94 6.45
N ALA A 258 -0.19 5.79 5.81
CA ALA A 258 -0.30 5.14 4.51
C ALA A 258 0.44 5.88 3.40
N CYS A 259 0.90 5.12 2.43
CA CYS A 259 1.37 5.57 1.12
C CYS A 259 0.51 4.92 0.05
N GLU A 260 0.35 5.55 -1.11
CA GLU A 260 -0.41 5.01 -2.24
C GLU A 260 0.41 4.98 -3.54
N GLY A 261 1.73 5.17 -3.40
CA GLY A 261 2.69 5.14 -4.50
C GLY A 261 4.09 4.73 -4.04
N ARG A 262 4.19 3.97 -2.92
CA ARG A 262 5.45 3.45 -2.39
C ARG A 262 5.37 1.96 -2.16
N ALA A 263 6.52 1.30 -2.29
CA ALA A 263 6.67 -0.12 -2.01
C ALA A 263 7.90 -0.41 -1.17
N LEU A 264 7.82 -1.47 -0.39
CA LEU A 264 8.91 -2.18 0.24
C LEU A 264 9.42 -3.27 -0.71
N ILE A 265 10.72 -3.42 -0.83
CA ILE A 265 11.37 -4.41 -1.68
C ILE A 265 12.42 -5.14 -0.85
N VAL A 266 12.48 -6.47 -0.96
CA VAL A 266 13.57 -7.27 -0.39
C VAL A 266 14.37 -7.93 -1.51
N ALA A 267 15.69 -7.85 -1.40
CA ALA A 267 16.61 -8.43 -2.38
C ALA A 267 17.95 -8.78 -1.72
N GLY A 268 18.67 -9.74 -2.31
CA GLY A 268 20.04 -10.05 -1.92
C GLY A 268 20.94 -8.81 -1.97
N GLU A 269 22.02 -8.81 -1.21
CA GLU A 269 22.90 -7.63 -1.05
C GLU A 269 23.41 -7.08 -2.39
N LYS A 270 23.83 -7.97 -3.31
CA LYS A 270 24.36 -7.58 -4.64
C LYS A 270 23.26 -7.00 -5.52
N GLU A 271 22.10 -7.65 -5.54
CA GLU A 271 20.92 -7.24 -6.30
C GLU A 271 20.34 -5.93 -5.76
N ALA A 272 20.35 -5.74 -4.44
CA ALA A 272 19.85 -4.53 -3.78
C ALA A 272 20.57 -3.27 -4.24
N ALA A 273 21.90 -3.32 -4.41
CA ALA A 273 22.68 -2.20 -4.93
C ALA A 273 22.28 -1.85 -6.38
N GLN A 274 22.05 -2.86 -7.23
CA GLN A 274 21.61 -2.67 -8.60
C GLN A 274 20.18 -2.14 -8.68
N ILE A 275 19.27 -2.67 -7.84
CA ILE A 275 17.89 -2.22 -7.70
C ILE A 275 17.87 -0.75 -7.26
N LEU A 276 18.64 -0.38 -6.23
CA LEU A 276 18.72 1.00 -5.77
C LEU A 276 19.21 1.95 -6.86
N LYS A 277 20.24 1.54 -7.62
CA LYS A 277 20.75 2.31 -8.78
C LYS A 277 19.67 2.50 -9.85
N TYR A 278 18.86 1.47 -10.12
CA TYR A 278 17.74 1.55 -11.05
C TYR A 278 16.66 2.52 -10.54
N LEU A 279 16.23 2.38 -9.29
CA LEU A 279 15.21 3.21 -8.65
C LEU A 279 15.60 4.69 -8.66
N LYS A 280 16.86 5.03 -8.35
CA LYS A 280 17.33 6.43 -8.31
C LYS A 280 17.33 7.12 -9.67
N LYS A 281 17.28 6.38 -10.77
CA LYS A 281 17.14 6.95 -12.13
C LYS A 281 15.72 7.35 -12.47
N ASN A 282 14.72 6.76 -11.79
CA ASN A 282 13.31 7.09 -12.02
C ASN A 282 12.91 8.28 -11.13
N PRO A 283 12.31 9.35 -11.68
CA PRO A 283 11.84 10.50 -10.90
C PRO A 283 10.91 10.13 -9.75
N ALA A 284 10.03 9.12 -9.92
CA ALA A 284 9.08 8.68 -8.90
C ALA A 284 9.75 8.01 -7.69
N SER A 285 10.96 7.46 -7.85
CA SER A 285 11.71 6.74 -6.80
C SER A 285 13.14 7.27 -6.59
N ARG A 286 13.41 8.51 -7.00
CA ARG A 286 14.75 9.12 -6.85
C ARG A 286 15.26 9.11 -5.40
N GLN A 287 14.36 9.16 -4.43
CA GLN A 287 14.67 9.14 -3.00
C GLN A 287 14.60 7.72 -2.40
N ALA A 288 14.61 6.68 -3.23
CA ALA A 288 14.70 5.31 -2.75
C ALA A 288 15.94 5.10 -1.88
N ALA A 289 15.81 4.28 -0.84
CA ALA A 289 16.87 4.00 0.11
C ALA A 289 16.85 2.54 0.57
N ILE A 290 18.04 1.97 0.82
CA ILE A 290 18.17 0.78 1.65
C ILE A 290 18.01 1.24 3.09
N ILE A 291 16.98 0.76 3.77
CA ILE A 291 16.63 1.20 5.13
C ILE A 291 17.05 0.20 6.20
N GLY A 292 17.39 -1.02 5.82
CA GLY A 292 17.72 -2.08 6.78
C GLY A 292 18.02 -3.40 6.09
N GLU A 293 17.99 -4.46 6.90
CA GLU A 293 18.29 -5.82 6.44
C GLU A 293 17.60 -6.88 7.30
N VAL A 294 17.53 -8.08 6.77
CA VAL A 294 17.08 -9.28 7.48
C VAL A 294 18.20 -9.74 8.43
N GLN A 295 17.87 -10.11 9.66
CA GLN A 295 18.82 -10.44 10.72
C GLN A 295 18.75 -11.91 11.15
N ASP A 296 19.82 -12.37 11.83
CA ASP A 296 19.86 -13.66 12.52
C ASP A 296 20.31 -13.52 13.99
N ARG A 297 20.88 -12.36 14.37
CA ARG A 297 21.56 -12.14 15.67
C ARG A 297 20.89 -11.10 16.56
N ILE A 298 20.04 -10.24 16.00
CA ILE A 298 19.41 -9.15 16.72
C ILE A 298 17.90 -9.31 16.61
N GLY A 299 17.19 -9.41 17.73
CA GLY A 299 15.75 -9.62 17.79
C GLY A 299 15.37 -11.10 17.87
N ARG A 300 14.06 -11.34 17.99
CA ARG A 300 13.47 -12.68 17.99
C ARG A 300 12.88 -13.00 16.62
N PRO A 301 12.73 -14.28 16.26
CA PRO A 301 12.02 -14.66 15.04
C PRO A 301 10.64 -13.99 14.97
N GLY A 302 10.33 -13.33 13.85
CA GLY A 302 9.07 -12.64 13.64
C GLY A 302 9.01 -11.20 14.13
N GLU A 303 10.08 -10.64 14.68
CA GLU A 303 10.12 -9.24 15.13
C GLU A 303 10.66 -8.30 14.05
N ALA A 304 10.00 -7.14 13.87
CA ALA A 304 10.54 -6.02 13.13
C ALA A 304 11.05 -4.95 14.10
N LEU A 305 12.34 -4.63 14.04
CA LEU A 305 13.01 -3.71 14.94
C LEU A 305 13.44 -2.45 14.22
N LEU A 306 13.21 -1.31 14.83
CA LEU A 306 13.71 -0.01 14.42
C LEU A 306 14.86 0.41 15.32
N ARG A 307 16.05 0.62 14.76
CA ARG A 307 17.12 1.32 15.47
C ARG A 307 16.86 2.81 15.38
N THR A 308 16.60 3.43 16.53
CA THR A 308 16.35 4.86 16.64
C THR A 308 17.63 5.66 16.43
N ARG A 309 17.50 6.95 16.11
CA ARG A 309 18.63 7.87 15.96
C ARG A 309 19.50 7.97 17.23
N SER A 310 18.91 7.76 18.41
CA SER A 310 19.62 7.69 19.68
C SER A 310 20.32 6.36 19.93
N GLY A 311 20.20 5.37 19.02
CA GLY A 311 20.81 4.04 19.10
C GLY A 311 19.98 2.99 19.83
N GLY A 312 18.81 3.34 20.40
CA GLY A 312 17.89 2.40 21.03
C GLY A 312 17.18 1.51 20.00
N LEU A 313 16.66 0.37 20.44
CA LEU A 313 15.81 -0.51 19.61
C LEU A 313 14.35 -0.37 20.02
N ARG A 314 13.47 -0.16 19.02
CA ARG A 314 12.03 -0.11 19.19
C ARG A 314 11.39 -1.24 18.36
N LEU A 315 10.49 -1.99 18.96
CA LEU A 315 9.68 -2.97 18.24
C LEU A 315 8.65 -2.23 17.36
N LEU A 316 8.55 -2.63 16.11
CA LEU A 316 7.48 -2.18 15.20
C LEU A 316 6.36 -3.23 15.24
N GLU A 317 5.23 -2.84 15.79
CA GLU A 317 4.03 -3.68 15.85
C GLU A 317 3.00 -3.24 14.82
N PRO A 318 2.12 -4.14 14.32
CA PRO A 318 1.01 -3.72 13.49
C PRO A 318 0.10 -2.77 14.25
N LEU A 319 -0.58 -1.88 13.55
CA LEU A 319 -1.61 -1.04 14.18
C LEU A 319 -2.63 -1.89 14.93
N THR A 320 -2.94 -1.48 16.16
CA THR A 320 -4.02 -2.06 16.96
C THR A 320 -5.34 -1.33 16.76
N SER A 321 -5.28 -0.05 16.39
CA SER A 321 -6.46 0.79 16.09
C SER A 321 -6.15 1.69 14.89
N GLU A 322 -7.16 2.06 14.14
CA GLU A 322 -7.00 2.91 12.96
C GLU A 322 -6.69 4.34 13.36
N LEU A 323 -5.55 4.87 12.89
CA LEU A 323 -5.20 6.28 13.06
C LEU A 323 -6.13 7.19 12.26
N LEU A 324 -6.57 6.73 11.08
CA LEU A 324 -7.41 7.47 10.15
C LEU A 324 -8.32 6.50 9.38
N PRO A 325 -9.60 6.37 9.75
CA PRO A 325 -10.56 5.59 8.99
C PRO A 325 -10.76 6.19 7.58
N ARG A 326 -11.08 5.31 6.61
CA ARG A 326 -11.38 5.71 5.22
C ARG A 326 -10.23 6.50 4.58
N ILE A 327 -9.03 5.97 4.65
CA ILE A 327 -7.86 6.58 4.04
C ILE A 327 -7.72 6.20 2.56
N CYS A 328 -8.32 5.08 2.17
CA CYS A 328 -8.36 4.58 0.80
C CYS A 328 -9.76 4.07 0.38
#